data_2de9516c844724d48fadacf3560bb8e6
#
_entry.id   2de9516c844724d48fadacf3560bb8e6
#
_cell.length_a   1.000
_cell.length_b   1.000
_cell.length_c   1.000
_cell.angle_alpha   90.00
_cell.angle_beta   90.00
_cell.angle_gamma   90.00
#
_symmetry.space_group_name_H-M   'P 1'
#
loop_
_entity.id
_entity.type
_entity.pdbx_description
1 polymer ?
#
loop_
_entity_poly.entity_id
_entity_poly.type
_entity_poly.pdbx_seq_one_letter_code
_entity_poly.pdbx_strand_id
1 'polypeptide(L)'
;MKPQTFTWKKLAADELTRVYLDEMRRDFPPSELKPLSMILNSEAAGMAHTWGVFEGETLVSYLLMVRPMGCEVSQLDYFSVLPAYRSTGIGARLLAALPAHEEGAKAILIEAECPEKADDEAMAV
;
A
#
# COMPACT_ATOMS: atom_id res chain seq x y z
N MET A 1 -8.41 -28.15 1.27
CA MET A 1 -7.90 -26.91 1.81
C MET A 1 -8.64 -25.71 1.29
N LYS A 2 -9.01 -24.80 2.16
CA LYS A 2 -9.74 -23.65 1.73
C LYS A 2 -8.82 -22.62 1.13
N PRO A 3 -9.23 -21.98 0.03
CA PRO A 3 -8.44 -20.89 -0.52
C PRO A 3 -8.47 -19.72 0.46
N GLN A 4 -7.40 -18.95 0.48
CA GLN A 4 -7.37 -17.76 1.30
C GLN A 4 -8.27 -16.71 0.68
N THR A 5 -9.08 -16.10 1.51
CA THR A 5 -10.00 -15.06 1.07
C THR A 5 -9.61 -13.77 1.76
N PHE A 6 -9.34 -12.76 0.96
CA PHE A 6 -8.93 -11.46 1.50
C PHE A 6 -10.01 -10.42 1.25
N THR A 7 -10.19 -9.56 2.22
CA THR A 7 -11.14 -8.46 2.12
C THR A 7 -10.36 -7.16 2.02
N TRP A 8 -10.69 -6.33 1.04
CA TRP A 8 -10.04 -5.04 0.85
C TRP A 8 -10.97 -3.96 1.41
N LYS A 9 -10.39 -3.04 2.15
CA LYS A 9 -11.16 -2.00 2.78
C LYS A 9 -10.35 -0.73 2.81
N LYS A 10 -10.95 0.41 2.47
CA LYS A 10 -10.26 1.68 2.64
C LYS A 10 -10.21 2.00 4.12
N LEU A 11 -9.04 2.29 4.62
CA LEU A 11 -8.86 2.53 6.04
C LEU A 11 -9.33 3.93 6.40
N ALA A 12 -10.01 4.04 7.54
CA ALA A 12 -10.39 5.33 8.08
C ALA A 12 -9.16 5.96 8.74
N ALA A 13 -9.27 7.24 9.09
CA ALA A 13 -8.11 7.96 9.62
C ALA A 13 -7.52 7.31 10.88
N ASP A 14 -8.38 6.82 11.77
CA ASP A 14 -7.89 6.21 13.00
C ASP A 14 -7.24 4.85 12.71
N GLU A 15 -7.77 4.12 11.73
CA GLU A 15 -7.18 2.85 11.34
C GLU A 15 -5.84 3.07 10.68
N LEU A 16 -5.75 4.07 9.80
CA LEU A 16 -4.50 4.40 9.15
C LEU A 16 -3.47 4.85 10.17
N THR A 17 -3.88 5.63 11.16
CA THR A 17 -2.95 6.07 12.19
C THR A 17 -2.33 4.88 12.90
N ARG A 18 -3.15 3.88 13.22
CA ARG A 18 -2.64 2.70 13.90
C ARG A 18 -1.68 1.92 13.01
N VAL A 19 -2.04 1.77 11.73
CA VAL A 19 -1.17 1.07 10.79
C VAL A 19 0.15 1.82 10.63
N TYR A 20 0.09 3.15 10.59
CA TYR A 20 1.30 3.95 10.46
C TYR A 20 2.22 3.72 11.67
N LEU A 21 1.66 3.82 12.87
CA LEU A 21 2.48 3.71 14.08
C LEU A 21 2.99 2.30 14.32
N ASP A 22 2.17 1.30 14.03
CA ASP A 22 2.54 -0.09 14.32
C ASP A 22 3.29 -0.77 13.20
N GLU A 23 2.95 -0.46 11.95
CA GLU A 23 3.51 -1.19 10.83
C GLU A 23 4.44 -0.37 9.94
N MET A 24 4.00 0.81 9.53
CA MET A 24 4.78 1.57 8.56
C MET A 24 6.09 2.07 9.15
N ARG A 25 6.07 2.45 10.41
CA ARG A 25 7.30 2.90 11.07
C ARG A 25 8.29 1.77 11.23
N ARG A 26 7.82 0.54 11.29
CA ARG A 26 8.70 -0.62 11.34
C ARG A 26 9.23 -0.96 9.96
N ASP A 27 8.36 -0.84 8.93
CA ASP A 27 8.70 -1.30 7.59
C ASP A 27 9.53 -0.33 6.77
N PHE A 28 9.47 0.96 7.08
CA PHE A 28 10.17 1.97 6.30
C PHE A 28 11.04 2.84 7.19
N PRO A 29 12.25 3.18 6.72
CA PRO A 29 13.12 4.05 7.53
C PRO A 29 12.54 5.46 7.61
N PRO A 30 12.86 6.19 8.69
CA PRO A 30 12.32 7.54 8.85
C PRO A 30 12.59 8.46 7.67
N SER A 31 13.72 8.26 7.00
CA SER A 31 14.07 9.12 5.87
C SER A 31 13.16 8.92 4.66
N GLU A 32 12.48 7.77 4.60
CA GLU A 32 11.61 7.48 3.47
C GLU A 32 10.13 7.53 3.82
N LEU A 33 9.80 7.75 5.07
CA LEU A 33 8.43 7.72 5.50
C LEU A 33 7.91 9.13 5.68
N LYS A 34 6.85 9.47 4.93
CA LYS A 34 6.23 10.79 5.06
C LYS A 34 5.63 10.94 6.44
N PRO A 35 5.59 12.16 6.98
CA PRO A 35 4.94 12.39 8.27
C PRO A 35 3.47 11.99 8.21
N LEU A 36 2.98 11.43 9.31
CA LEU A 36 1.59 11.00 9.37
C LEU A 36 0.63 12.13 9.05
N SER A 37 0.91 13.35 9.53
CA SER A 37 0.02 14.48 9.28
C SER A 37 -0.09 14.77 7.78
N MET A 38 0.99 14.60 7.04
CA MET A 38 0.97 14.83 5.60
C MET A 38 0.08 13.80 4.91
N ILE A 39 0.18 12.55 5.33
CA ILE A 39 -0.64 11.49 4.75
C ILE A 39 -2.11 11.73 5.07
N LEU A 40 -2.41 12.05 6.33
CA LEU A 40 -3.79 12.28 6.72
C LEU A 40 -4.39 13.49 6.01
N ASN A 41 -3.59 14.54 5.80
CA ASN A 41 -4.08 15.71 5.08
C ASN A 41 -4.36 15.38 3.63
N SER A 42 -3.52 14.57 3.01
CA SER A 42 -3.74 14.16 1.62
C SER A 42 -4.99 13.33 1.48
N GLU A 43 -5.26 12.46 2.47
CA GLU A 43 -6.47 11.64 2.42
C GLU A 43 -7.71 12.50 2.66
N ALA A 44 -7.63 13.46 3.56
CA ALA A 44 -8.75 14.35 3.81
C ALA A 44 -9.06 15.21 2.59
N ALA A 45 -8.04 15.52 1.79
CA ALA A 45 -8.23 16.31 0.57
C ALA A 45 -8.69 15.46 -0.61
N GLY A 46 -8.83 14.16 -0.42
CA GLY A 46 -9.27 13.29 -1.50
C GLY A 46 -8.18 12.92 -2.48
N MET A 47 -6.92 13.17 -2.14
CA MET A 47 -5.81 12.90 -3.05
C MET A 47 -5.05 11.64 -2.67
N ALA A 48 -5.46 10.97 -1.61
CA ALA A 48 -4.81 9.73 -1.20
C ALA A 48 -5.81 8.85 -0.49
N HIS A 49 -5.57 7.54 -0.52
CA HIS A 49 -6.36 6.60 0.25
C HIS A 49 -5.51 5.36 0.50
N THR A 50 -5.78 4.66 1.57
CA THR A 50 -5.01 3.48 1.92
C THR A 50 -5.93 2.27 1.99
N TRP A 51 -5.55 1.24 1.24
CA TRP A 51 -6.25 -0.03 1.32
C TRP A 51 -5.65 -0.88 2.43
N GLY A 52 -6.49 -1.41 3.29
CA GLY A 52 -6.07 -2.47 4.18
C GLY A 52 -6.62 -3.77 3.65
N VAL A 53 -5.81 -4.80 3.63
CA VAL A 53 -6.21 -6.12 3.16
C VAL A 53 -6.26 -7.02 4.36
N PHE A 54 -7.38 -7.69 4.56
CA PHE A 54 -7.61 -8.46 5.78
C PHE A 54 -7.98 -9.91 5.46
N GLU A 55 -7.56 -10.79 6.33
CA GLU A 55 -8.03 -12.15 6.35
C GLU A 55 -8.85 -12.24 7.63
N GLY A 56 -10.18 -12.23 7.51
CA GLY A 56 -11.02 -12.08 8.68
C GLY A 56 -10.79 -10.71 9.28
N GLU A 57 -10.37 -10.66 10.53
CA GLU A 57 -10.08 -9.39 11.18
C GLU A 57 -8.59 -9.11 11.28
N THR A 58 -7.78 -9.95 10.67
CA THR A 58 -6.34 -9.82 10.74
C THR A 58 -5.81 -9.05 9.55
N LEU A 59 -5.05 -8.01 9.81
CA LEU A 59 -4.45 -7.23 8.73
C LEU A 59 -3.33 -8.04 8.09
N VAL A 60 -3.37 -8.14 6.76
CA VAL A 60 -2.39 -8.88 6.00
C VAL A 60 -1.44 -7.95 5.28
N SER A 61 -1.96 -6.82 4.79
CA SER A 61 -1.17 -5.91 3.97
C SER A 61 -1.81 -4.54 3.96
N TYR A 62 -1.04 -3.52 3.59
CA TYR A 62 -1.58 -2.19 3.35
C TYR A 62 -0.97 -1.64 2.06
N LEU A 63 -1.76 -0.84 1.35
CA LEU A 63 -1.32 -0.23 0.10
C LEU A 63 -1.80 1.22 0.11
N LEU A 64 -0.85 2.16 0.17
CA LEU A 64 -1.19 3.57 0.24
C LEU A 64 -1.10 4.15 -1.17
N MET A 65 -2.22 4.63 -1.67
CA MET A 65 -2.33 5.15 -3.03
C MET A 65 -2.45 6.65 -3.01
N VAL A 66 -1.79 7.30 -3.96
CA VAL A 66 -1.87 8.74 -4.13
C VAL A 66 -2.40 9.01 -5.53
N ARG A 67 -3.45 9.82 -5.61
CA ARG A 67 -4.02 10.21 -6.90
C ARG A 67 -4.32 11.70 -6.83
N PRO A 68 -3.48 12.54 -7.45
CA PRO A 68 -3.71 13.98 -7.44
C PRO A 68 -5.04 14.32 -8.10
N MET A 69 -5.65 15.42 -7.65
CA MET A 69 -6.90 15.84 -8.19
C MET A 69 -6.85 16.01 -9.68
N GLY A 70 -7.86 15.53 -10.37
CA GLY A 70 -7.93 15.62 -11.82
C GLY A 70 -7.05 14.63 -12.55
N CYS A 71 -6.31 13.82 -11.82
CA CYS A 71 -5.40 12.87 -12.44
C CYS A 71 -6.06 11.51 -12.52
N GLU A 72 -5.85 10.79 -13.61
CA GLU A 72 -6.42 9.47 -13.77
C GLU A 72 -5.40 8.37 -13.49
N VAL A 73 -4.26 8.74 -12.94
CA VAL A 73 -3.22 7.78 -12.60
C VAL A 73 -3.08 7.75 -11.09
N SER A 74 -3.12 6.54 -10.53
CA SER A 74 -2.87 6.34 -9.11
C SER A 74 -1.45 5.85 -8.94
N GLN A 75 -0.77 6.34 -7.93
CA GLN A 75 0.60 5.91 -7.64
C GLN A 75 0.59 5.13 -6.35
N LEU A 76 1.22 3.97 -6.35
CA LEU A 76 1.39 3.17 -5.14
C LEU A 76 2.59 3.73 -4.38
N ASP A 77 2.31 4.40 -3.28
CA ASP A 77 3.34 5.11 -2.52
C ASP A 77 3.99 4.21 -1.47
N TYR A 78 3.20 3.43 -0.76
CA TYR A 78 3.73 2.49 0.22
C TYR A 78 2.96 1.18 0.12
N PHE A 79 3.69 0.09 0.17
CA PHE A 79 3.09 -1.23 0.12
C PHE A 79 3.95 -2.19 0.95
N SER A 80 3.30 -2.96 1.78
CA SER A 80 4.01 -3.96 2.56
C SER A 80 3.05 -5.08 2.93
N VAL A 81 3.57 -6.29 2.95
CA VAL A 81 2.84 -7.45 3.45
C VAL A 81 3.36 -7.69 4.86
N LEU A 82 2.47 -7.88 5.81
CA LEU A 82 2.89 -8.07 7.20
C LEU A 82 3.75 -9.32 7.36
N PRO A 83 4.66 -9.31 8.33
CA PRO A 83 5.64 -10.40 8.44
C PRO A 83 5.06 -11.80 8.45
N ALA A 84 3.91 -11.98 9.08
CA ALA A 84 3.32 -13.32 9.19
C ALA A 84 2.90 -13.88 7.84
N TYR A 85 2.77 -13.04 6.83
CA TYR A 85 2.29 -13.45 5.52
C TYR A 85 3.34 -13.33 4.43
N ARG A 86 4.56 -12.95 4.78
CA ARG A 86 5.60 -12.77 3.78
C ARG A 86 6.10 -14.11 3.26
N SER A 87 6.70 -14.07 2.08
CA SER A 87 7.29 -15.26 1.45
C SER A 87 6.27 -16.30 1.05
N THR A 88 5.02 -15.90 0.84
CA THR A 88 3.97 -16.82 0.45
C THR A 88 3.39 -16.48 -0.92
N GLY A 89 3.97 -15.49 -1.61
CA GLY A 89 3.44 -15.07 -2.91
C GLY A 89 2.24 -14.16 -2.81
N ILE A 90 1.83 -13.80 -1.60
CA ILE A 90 0.67 -12.95 -1.41
C ILE A 90 0.88 -11.57 -2.01
N GLY A 91 2.09 -11.01 -1.87
CA GLY A 91 2.35 -9.67 -2.40
C GLY A 91 2.04 -9.57 -3.88
N ALA A 92 2.49 -10.54 -4.65
CA ALA A 92 2.24 -10.52 -6.10
C ALA A 92 0.75 -10.65 -6.39
N ARG A 93 0.05 -11.48 -5.61
CA ARG A 93 -1.39 -11.63 -5.79
C ARG A 93 -2.14 -10.34 -5.50
N LEU A 94 -1.71 -9.61 -4.46
CA LEU A 94 -2.37 -8.37 -4.10
C LEU A 94 -2.10 -7.28 -5.14
N LEU A 95 -0.88 -7.22 -5.65
CA LEU A 95 -0.58 -6.24 -6.69
C LEU A 95 -1.36 -6.53 -7.96
N ALA A 96 -1.57 -7.81 -8.26
CA ALA A 96 -2.37 -8.17 -9.43
C ALA A 96 -3.84 -7.81 -9.25
N ALA A 97 -4.32 -7.82 -8.01
CA ALA A 97 -5.72 -7.49 -7.73
C ALA A 97 -5.96 -6.00 -7.58
N LEU A 98 -4.91 -5.21 -7.39
CA LEU A 98 -5.04 -3.80 -7.10
C LEU A 98 -5.85 -3.03 -8.15
N PRO A 99 -5.64 -3.24 -9.46
CA PRO A 99 -6.38 -2.46 -10.45
C PRO A 99 -7.89 -2.59 -10.32
N ALA A 100 -8.38 -3.73 -9.89
CA ALA A 100 -9.81 -3.93 -9.73
C ALA A 100 -10.38 -3.07 -8.59
N HIS A 101 -9.54 -2.70 -7.64
CA HIS A 101 -9.97 -1.89 -6.51
C HIS A 101 -9.77 -0.40 -6.73
N GLU A 102 -8.90 -0.03 -7.67
CA GLU A 102 -8.63 1.38 -7.95
C GLU A 102 -9.53 1.86 -9.07
N GLU A 103 -10.80 1.97 -8.76
CA GLU A 103 -11.78 2.40 -9.75
C GLU A 103 -11.52 3.82 -10.19
N GLY A 104 -11.70 4.07 -11.45
CA GLY A 104 -11.49 5.39 -11.99
C GLY A 104 -10.07 5.69 -12.40
N ALA A 105 -9.13 4.86 -12.00
CA ALA A 105 -7.74 5.06 -12.42
C ALA A 105 -7.53 4.36 -13.75
N LYS A 106 -6.93 5.05 -14.69
CA LYS A 106 -6.63 4.46 -15.98
C LYS A 106 -5.28 3.77 -15.97
N ALA A 107 -4.45 4.09 -15.00
CA ALA A 107 -3.15 3.46 -14.86
C ALA A 107 -2.72 3.51 -13.41
N ILE A 108 -1.89 2.57 -13.01
CA ILE A 108 -1.33 2.55 -11.67
C ILE A 108 0.17 2.53 -11.82
N LEU A 109 0.81 3.51 -11.20
CA LEU A 109 2.25 3.62 -11.24
C LEU A 109 2.80 2.96 -9.99
N ILE A 110 3.68 2.00 -10.15
CA ILE A 110 4.29 1.31 -9.03
C ILE A 110 5.78 1.57 -9.06
N GLU A 111 6.25 2.27 -8.01
CA GLU A 111 7.66 2.52 -7.91
C GLU A 111 8.11 1.77 -6.70
N ALA A 112 8.26 0.49 -6.86
CA ALA A 112 8.66 -0.31 -5.73
C ALA A 112 10.15 -0.22 -5.60
N GLU A 113 10.60 0.21 -4.45
CA GLU A 113 11.98 0.22 -4.18
C GLU A 113 12.28 -0.92 -3.34
N CYS A 114 13.03 -1.82 -3.84
CA CYS A 114 13.44 -2.98 -3.12
C CYS A 114 14.93 -2.87 -3.04
N PRO A 115 15.55 -2.93 -1.89
CA PRO A 115 16.98 -2.74 -1.77
C PRO A 115 17.80 -3.61 -2.73
N GLU A 116 17.48 -4.85 -2.84
CA GLU A 116 18.24 -5.69 -3.71
C GLU A 116 18.02 -5.30 -5.12
N LYS A 117 16.86 -4.77 -5.40
CA LYS A 117 16.61 -4.43 -6.72
C LYS A 117 17.11 -3.12 -7.03
N ALA A 118 17.05 -2.18 -6.15
CA ALA A 118 17.56 -0.89 -6.38
C ALA A 118 18.98 -0.97 -6.92
N ASP A 119 19.67 -1.93 -6.47
CA ASP A 119 20.98 -2.10 -6.96
C ASP A 119 21.04 -2.60 -8.33
N ASP A 120 20.43 -3.66 -8.57
CA ASP A 120 20.50 -4.20 -9.85
C ASP A 120 19.77 -3.45 -10.75
N GLU A 121 18.92 -3.03 -10.43
CA GLU A 121 18.19 -2.54 -11.31
C GLU A 121 18.04 -1.39 -11.53
N ALA A 122 18.30 -1.07 -10.52
CA ALA A 122 18.20 0.23 -10.70
C ALA A 122 18.60 0.19 -12.02
N MET A 123 18.99 -0.68 -11.98
CA MET A 123 19.13 -1.05 -12.76
C MET A 123 18.36 -1.36 -13.69
N ALA A 124 17.99 -2.03 -13.55
CA ALA A 124 17.32 -2.50 -14.40
C ALA A 124 16.21 -1.91 -14.74
N VAL A 125 15.97 -1.60 -14.38
CA VAL A 125 14.96 -1.28 -14.72
C VAL A 125 14.72 -0.80 -15.33
#